data_5529a133a627e4e082e76cdfff4ab6cd
#
_entry.id   5529a133a627e4e082e76cdfff4ab6cd
#
_cell.length_a   1.000
_cell.length_b   1.000
_cell.length_c   1.000
_cell.angle_alpha   90.00
_cell.angle_beta   90.00
_cell.angle_gamma   90.00
#
_symmetry.space_group_name_H-M   'P 1'
#
loop_
_entity.id
_entity.type
_entity.pdbx_description
1 polymer ?
#
loop_
_entity_poly.entity_id
_entity_poly.type
_entity_poly.pdbx_seq_one_letter_code
_entity_poly.pdbx_strand_id
1 'polypeptide(L)'
;MRKTVASLGTLAPAAPGTPTEVDVKLVIATDVSRSITEEEATLQREGTAEVFLDPEVIKAIQSGALGRIAVAMLDWSSPRDDRIVLDWTIVKDKASAAALAEKIRKIPIAFGERTSISGALERSTIMLNDSDRDIVADRKIIDVSGDGPNNDGISLQHIHDTTADNGIIVNGLPIMDETAPGYYPDLDKYYDACVVAGKGAFLIVVKRYKDFGIAMRRKLVLEISQNESQIKQAQGAVQANPLLIKIAAGNASLRPPKVYPGGCDKFGGWGF
;
A
#
# COMPACT_ATOMS: atom_id res chain seq x y z
N MET A 1 -53.09 44.10 -10.39
CA MET A 1 -51.63 43.85 -10.12
C MET A 1 -51.37 42.34 -10.20
N ARG A 2 -50.78 41.84 -11.30
CA ARG A 2 -50.39 40.46 -11.46
C ARG A 2 -48.94 40.32 -11.01
N LYS A 3 -48.68 39.50 -9.99
CA LYS A 3 -47.31 39.15 -9.56
C LYS A 3 -46.75 38.09 -10.51
N THR A 4 -45.70 38.44 -11.21
CA THR A 4 -44.90 37.52 -12.05
C THR A 4 -44.06 36.63 -11.10
N VAL A 5 -44.29 35.32 -11.12
CA VAL A 5 -43.46 34.32 -10.42
C VAL A 5 -42.25 34.07 -11.30
N ALA A 6 -41.08 34.42 -10.83
CA ALA A 6 -39.84 34.09 -11.50
C ALA A 6 -39.61 32.56 -11.44
N SER A 7 -39.47 31.95 -12.61
CA SER A 7 -39.06 30.54 -12.75
C SER A 7 -37.64 30.36 -12.23
N LEU A 8 -37.48 29.54 -11.22
CA LEU A 8 -36.18 29.00 -10.79
C LEU A 8 -35.68 28.06 -11.88
N GLY A 9 -34.70 28.53 -12.64
CA GLY A 9 -33.98 27.70 -13.62
C GLY A 9 -33.32 26.53 -12.90
N THR A 10 -33.68 25.32 -13.27
CA THR A 10 -32.95 24.11 -12.90
C THR A 10 -31.53 24.20 -13.44
N LEU A 11 -30.55 24.31 -12.56
CA LEU A 11 -29.15 24.13 -12.91
C LEU A 11 -28.98 22.73 -13.48
N ALA A 12 -28.60 22.65 -14.74
CA ALA A 12 -28.23 21.39 -15.38
C ALA A 12 -27.05 20.80 -14.57
N PRO A 13 -27.00 19.46 -14.33
CA PRO A 13 -25.84 18.83 -13.72
C PRO A 13 -24.62 19.15 -14.58
N ALA A 14 -23.50 19.50 -13.92
CA ALA A 14 -22.23 19.70 -14.60
C ALA A 14 -21.90 18.43 -15.42
N ALA A 15 -21.46 18.60 -16.66
CA ALA A 15 -21.00 17.47 -17.46
C ALA A 15 -19.88 16.75 -16.70
N PRO A 16 -19.88 15.41 -16.68
CA PRO A 16 -18.80 14.66 -16.03
C PRO A 16 -17.46 15.12 -16.62
N GLY A 17 -16.54 15.56 -15.74
CA GLY A 17 -15.20 15.95 -16.14
C GLY A 17 -14.47 14.75 -16.76
N THR A 18 -13.53 15.00 -17.67
CA THR A 18 -12.67 13.93 -18.19
C THR A 18 -11.86 13.35 -17.04
N PRO A 19 -11.88 12.02 -16.83
CA PRO A 19 -11.10 11.40 -15.74
C PRO A 19 -9.62 11.78 -15.80
N THR A 20 -9.02 11.94 -14.64
CA THR A 20 -7.57 12.15 -14.54
C THR A 20 -6.87 10.80 -14.70
N GLU A 21 -6.17 10.63 -15.83
CA GLU A 21 -5.37 9.43 -16.07
C GLU A 21 -4.03 9.51 -15.33
N VAL A 22 -3.58 8.40 -14.75
CA VAL A 22 -2.29 8.27 -14.06
C VAL A 22 -1.64 6.94 -14.40
N ASP A 23 -0.30 6.85 -14.31
CA ASP A 23 0.42 5.58 -14.56
C ASP A 23 0.10 4.52 -13.51
N VAL A 24 -0.08 4.95 -12.26
CA VAL A 24 -0.32 4.07 -11.10
C VAL A 24 -1.32 4.73 -10.14
N LYS A 25 -2.30 3.96 -9.66
CA LYS A 25 -3.03 4.23 -8.41
C LYS A 25 -2.39 3.39 -7.30
N LEU A 26 -1.86 4.03 -6.27
CA LEU A 26 -1.16 3.41 -5.16
C LEU A 26 -1.87 3.70 -3.84
N VAL A 27 -2.26 2.66 -3.12
CA VAL A 27 -2.69 2.75 -1.72
C VAL A 27 -1.52 2.29 -0.85
N ILE A 28 -1.04 3.16 0.05
CA ILE A 28 -0.08 2.82 1.10
C ILE A 28 -0.89 2.47 2.35
N ALA A 29 -0.93 1.19 2.68
CA ALA A 29 -1.66 0.65 3.81
C ALA A 29 -0.68 0.36 4.96
N THR A 30 -0.72 1.19 6.01
CA THR A 30 0.22 1.16 7.13
C THR A 30 -0.44 0.58 8.37
N ASP A 31 0.19 -0.42 8.99
CA ASP A 31 -0.22 -1.01 10.25
C ASP A 31 -0.05 -0.01 11.39
N VAL A 32 -1.11 0.18 12.16
CA VAL A 32 -1.14 0.94 13.41
C VAL A 32 -1.74 0.10 14.53
N SER A 33 -1.57 -1.23 14.47
CA SER A 33 -2.04 -2.16 15.49
C SER A 33 -1.25 -2.01 16.80
N ARG A 34 -1.77 -2.62 17.85
CA ARG A 34 -1.25 -2.50 19.23
C ARG A 34 0.19 -2.94 19.42
N SER A 35 0.73 -3.80 18.55
CA SER A 35 2.14 -4.22 18.60
C SER A 35 3.12 -3.11 18.27
N ILE A 36 2.66 -2.06 17.56
CA ILE A 36 3.48 -0.93 17.09
C ILE A 36 3.51 0.16 18.14
N THR A 37 4.71 0.55 18.55
CA THR A 37 4.92 1.67 19.48
C THR A 37 4.80 3.03 18.78
N GLU A 38 4.63 4.11 19.54
CA GLU A 38 4.56 5.47 19.00
C GLU A 38 5.84 5.87 18.24
N GLU A 39 7.01 5.42 18.73
CA GLU A 39 8.30 5.65 18.07
C GLU A 39 8.37 4.93 16.72
N GLU A 40 7.97 3.67 16.67
CA GLU A 40 7.96 2.86 15.44
C GLU A 40 6.97 3.39 14.40
N ALA A 41 5.77 3.78 14.85
CA ALA A 41 4.78 4.41 13.98
C ALA A 41 5.27 5.76 13.43
N THR A 42 6.00 6.53 14.24
CA THR A 42 6.64 7.78 13.80
C THR A 42 7.70 7.51 12.74
N LEU A 43 8.55 6.48 12.93
CA LEU A 43 9.55 6.09 11.94
C LEU A 43 8.91 5.65 10.60
N GLN A 44 7.80 4.92 10.65
CA GLN A 44 7.04 4.58 9.45
C GLN A 44 6.48 5.83 8.76
N ARG A 45 5.88 6.75 9.52
CA ARG A 45 5.28 7.98 8.98
C ARG A 45 6.32 8.88 8.34
N GLU A 46 7.41 9.16 9.03
CA GLU A 46 8.53 9.96 8.52
C GLU A 46 9.20 9.28 7.32
N GLY A 47 9.48 7.97 7.40
CA GLY A 47 10.05 7.23 6.29
C GLY A 47 9.17 7.25 5.04
N THR A 48 7.84 7.18 5.21
CA THR A 48 6.88 7.33 4.10
C THR A 48 6.86 8.75 3.54
N ALA A 49 6.99 9.78 4.37
CA ALA A 49 7.06 11.15 3.90
C ALA A 49 8.35 11.44 3.13
N GLU A 50 9.49 11.03 3.68
CA GLU A 50 10.81 11.28 3.10
C GLU A 50 11.01 10.60 1.74
N VAL A 51 10.43 9.43 1.56
CA VAL A 51 10.60 8.68 0.31
C VAL A 51 10.07 9.44 -0.91
N PHE A 52 9.04 10.25 -0.77
CA PHE A 52 8.54 11.09 -1.86
C PHE A 52 9.46 12.28 -2.19
N LEU A 53 10.39 12.64 -1.30
CA LEU A 53 11.41 13.65 -1.55
C LEU A 53 12.64 13.08 -2.26
N ASP A 54 12.76 11.76 -2.35
CA ASP A 54 13.92 11.10 -2.96
C ASP A 54 13.94 11.32 -4.48
N PRO A 55 15.08 11.76 -5.05
CA PRO A 55 15.21 12.03 -6.48
C PRO A 55 14.96 10.79 -7.35
N GLU A 56 15.28 9.56 -6.88
CA GLU A 56 15.04 8.34 -7.65
C GLU A 56 13.55 8.01 -7.73
N VAL A 57 12.78 8.26 -6.67
CA VAL A 57 11.31 8.10 -6.67
C VAL A 57 10.67 9.12 -7.60
N ILE A 58 11.08 10.40 -7.52
CA ILE A 58 10.58 11.45 -8.43
C ILE A 58 10.91 11.09 -9.88
N LYS A 59 12.12 10.62 -10.15
CA LYS A 59 12.54 10.16 -11.48
C LYS A 59 11.71 8.96 -11.95
N ALA A 60 11.43 7.99 -11.07
CA ALA A 60 10.59 6.85 -11.40
C ALA A 60 9.17 7.29 -11.79
N ILE A 61 8.56 8.22 -11.03
CA ILE A 61 7.25 8.80 -11.35
C ILE A 61 7.27 9.47 -12.72
N GLN A 62 8.26 10.32 -12.99
CA GLN A 62 8.37 11.09 -14.23
C GLN A 62 8.74 10.24 -15.46
N SER A 63 9.26 9.03 -15.26
CA SER A 63 9.60 8.09 -16.34
C SER A 63 8.40 7.27 -16.84
N GLY A 64 7.25 7.33 -16.18
CA GLY A 64 6.01 6.73 -16.65
C GLY A 64 5.47 7.39 -17.93
N ALA A 65 4.56 6.72 -18.60
CA ALA A 65 3.98 7.20 -19.86
C ALA A 65 3.23 8.55 -19.69
N LEU A 66 2.58 8.72 -18.52
CA LEU A 66 1.86 9.94 -18.14
C LEU A 66 2.66 10.83 -17.20
N GLY A 67 3.76 10.30 -16.63
CA GLY A 67 4.65 11.00 -15.71
C GLY A 67 4.00 11.41 -14.40
N ARG A 68 2.97 10.69 -13.96
CA ARG A 68 2.23 10.99 -12.74
C ARG A 68 1.56 9.76 -12.15
N ILE A 69 1.46 9.75 -10.82
CA ILE A 69 0.78 8.71 -10.04
C ILE A 69 -0.27 9.34 -9.12
N ALA A 70 -1.24 8.55 -8.69
CA ALA A 70 -2.16 8.91 -7.61
C ALA A 70 -1.83 8.09 -6.37
N VAL A 71 -1.68 8.76 -5.22
CA VAL A 71 -1.35 8.13 -3.93
C VAL A 71 -2.47 8.41 -2.94
N ALA A 72 -2.89 7.38 -2.22
CA ALA A 72 -3.75 7.49 -1.04
C ALA A 72 -3.12 6.70 0.11
N MET A 73 -3.47 7.01 1.37
CA MET A 73 -2.97 6.28 2.53
C MET A 73 -4.13 5.78 3.40
N LEU A 74 -3.96 4.56 3.87
CA LEU A 74 -4.83 3.87 4.79
C LEU A 74 -4.03 3.48 6.03
N ASP A 75 -4.38 3.99 7.21
CA ASP A 75 -3.94 3.40 8.48
C ASP A 75 -4.93 2.30 8.85
N TRP A 76 -4.41 1.11 9.18
CA TRP A 76 -5.24 -0.06 9.44
C TRP A 76 -4.83 -0.79 10.71
N SER A 77 -5.83 -1.43 11.34
CA SER A 77 -5.65 -2.32 12.49
C SER A 77 -6.80 -3.34 12.54
N SER A 78 -7.84 -3.15 13.36
CA SER A 78 -9.08 -3.94 13.28
C SER A 78 -9.94 -3.49 12.10
N PRO A 79 -10.84 -4.34 11.57
CA PRO A 79 -11.69 -3.98 10.42
C PRO A 79 -12.59 -2.75 10.63
N ARG A 80 -12.81 -2.35 11.89
CA ARG A 80 -13.62 -1.17 12.26
C ARG A 80 -12.78 0.10 12.50
N ASP A 81 -11.46 -0.06 12.51
CA ASP A 81 -10.51 1.01 12.82
C ASP A 81 -9.72 1.46 11.59
N ASP A 82 -10.08 0.95 10.42
CA ASP A 82 -9.48 1.36 9.16
C ASP A 82 -9.81 2.83 8.85
N ARG A 83 -8.78 3.63 8.60
CA ARG A 83 -8.91 5.05 8.34
C ARG A 83 -8.20 5.46 7.07
N ILE A 84 -8.93 6.04 6.12
CA ILE A 84 -8.33 6.78 5.02
C ILE A 84 -7.75 8.07 5.61
N VAL A 85 -6.45 8.09 5.79
CA VAL A 85 -5.74 9.22 6.41
C VAL A 85 -5.22 10.23 5.40
N LEU A 86 -5.11 9.81 4.14
CA LEU A 86 -4.80 10.67 3.00
C LEU A 86 -5.68 10.26 1.82
N ASP A 87 -6.49 11.18 1.33
CA ASP A 87 -7.26 10.97 0.10
C ASP A 87 -6.37 11.11 -1.15
N TRP A 88 -6.85 10.62 -2.29
CA TRP A 88 -6.12 10.59 -3.54
C TRP A 88 -5.42 11.92 -3.83
N THR A 89 -4.09 11.85 -3.94
CA THR A 89 -3.23 13.01 -4.21
C THR A 89 -2.36 12.69 -5.41
N ILE A 90 -2.41 13.56 -6.43
CA ILE A 90 -1.60 13.41 -7.65
C ILE A 90 -0.17 13.89 -7.39
N VAL A 91 0.80 13.04 -7.74
CA VAL A 91 2.24 13.33 -7.68
C VAL A 91 2.83 13.19 -9.07
N LYS A 92 3.49 14.27 -9.55
CA LYS A 92 4.05 14.34 -10.90
C LYS A 92 5.42 15.01 -10.98
N ASP A 93 5.78 15.76 -9.94
CA ASP A 93 6.99 16.56 -9.91
C ASP A 93 7.46 16.79 -8.46
N LYS A 94 8.61 17.41 -8.32
CA LYS A 94 9.22 17.72 -7.02
C LYS A 94 8.31 18.56 -6.11
N ALA A 95 7.54 19.49 -6.68
CA ALA A 95 6.67 20.37 -5.90
C ALA A 95 5.47 19.61 -5.33
N SER A 96 4.80 18.79 -6.15
CA SER A 96 3.69 17.93 -5.70
C SER A 96 4.15 16.84 -4.73
N ALA A 97 5.36 16.28 -4.93
CA ALA A 97 5.98 15.33 -4.00
C ALA A 97 6.28 15.96 -2.64
N ALA A 98 6.83 17.18 -2.61
CA ALA A 98 7.07 17.92 -1.37
C ALA A 98 5.77 18.26 -0.64
N ALA A 99 4.73 18.68 -1.37
CA ALA A 99 3.42 18.94 -0.80
C ALA A 99 2.79 17.67 -0.21
N LEU A 100 2.96 16.51 -0.86
CA LEU A 100 2.53 15.21 -0.32
C LEU A 100 3.28 14.87 0.97
N ALA A 101 4.62 14.97 0.98
CA ALA A 101 5.43 14.69 2.15
C ALA A 101 5.01 15.53 3.37
N GLU A 102 4.76 16.82 3.17
CA GLU A 102 4.26 17.71 4.23
C GLU A 102 2.86 17.33 4.72
N LYS A 103 1.98 16.85 3.85
CA LYS A 103 0.67 16.32 4.26
C LYS A 103 0.85 15.08 5.14
N ILE A 104 1.67 14.12 4.70
CA ILE A 104 1.92 12.86 5.42
C ILE A 104 2.45 13.12 6.83
N ARG A 105 3.41 14.02 7.01
CA ARG A 105 3.96 14.38 8.33
C ARG A 105 2.93 14.94 9.31
N LYS A 106 1.89 15.58 8.79
CA LYS A 106 0.83 16.22 9.61
C LYS A 106 -0.30 15.27 9.98
N ILE A 107 -0.33 14.05 9.43
CA ILE A 107 -1.37 13.07 9.74
C ILE A 107 -1.15 12.55 11.16
N PRO A 108 -2.13 12.70 12.05
CA PRO A 108 -2.05 12.15 13.40
C PRO A 108 -2.07 10.61 13.34
N ILE A 109 -1.28 9.98 14.19
CA ILE A 109 -1.28 8.53 14.35
C ILE A 109 -2.32 8.17 15.41
N ALA A 110 -3.20 7.23 15.09
CA ALA A 110 -4.18 6.73 16.04
C ALA A 110 -4.19 5.20 15.99
N PHE A 111 -3.79 4.59 17.08
CA PHE A 111 -3.60 3.16 17.21
C PHE A 111 -4.93 2.40 17.34
N GLY A 112 -4.92 1.15 16.90
CA GLY A 112 -6.01 0.19 17.07
C GLY A 112 -5.55 -1.07 17.80
N GLU A 113 -6.45 -2.04 17.96
CA GLU A 113 -6.27 -3.18 18.87
C GLU A 113 -5.73 -4.45 18.20
N ARG A 114 -6.12 -4.72 16.96
CA ARG A 114 -5.88 -5.97 16.24
C ARG A 114 -5.10 -5.74 14.94
N THR A 115 -4.76 -6.86 14.28
CA THR A 115 -4.03 -6.86 13.02
C THR A 115 -4.91 -7.49 11.94
N SER A 116 -5.65 -6.67 11.17
CA SER A 116 -6.53 -7.13 10.10
C SER A 116 -5.97 -6.79 8.72
N ILE A 117 -5.03 -7.59 8.24
CA ILE A 117 -4.52 -7.47 6.87
C ILE A 117 -5.67 -7.67 5.88
N SER A 118 -6.60 -8.60 6.18
CA SER A 118 -7.77 -8.83 5.33
C SER A 118 -8.65 -7.58 5.20
N GLY A 119 -8.89 -6.85 6.30
CA GLY A 119 -9.60 -5.56 6.27
C GLY A 119 -8.86 -4.51 5.47
N ALA A 120 -7.54 -4.40 5.65
CA ALA A 120 -6.69 -3.48 4.89
C ALA A 120 -6.76 -3.73 3.37
N LEU A 121 -6.71 -5.02 2.94
CA LEU A 121 -6.84 -5.38 1.53
C LEU A 121 -8.24 -5.10 0.99
N GLU A 122 -9.30 -5.44 1.75
CA GLU A 122 -10.69 -5.17 1.36
C GLU A 122 -10.90 -3.66 1.18
N ARG A 123 -10.53 -2.85 2.17
CA ARG A 123 -10.69 -1.40 2.12
C ARG A 123 -9.90 -0.76 0.98
N SER A 124 -8.64 -1.18 0.80
CA SER A 124 -7.79 -0.70 -0.28
C SER A 124 -8.33 -1.09 -1.66
N THR A 125 -8.90 -2.28 -1.81
CA THR A 125 -9.55 -2.75 -3.04
C THR A 125 -10.75 -1.87 -3.38
N ILE A 126 -11.59 -1.52 -2.40
CA ILE A 126 -12.69 -0.58 -2.57
C ILE A 126 -12.17 0.78 -3.04
N MET A 127 -11.15 1.33 -2.37
CA MET A 127 -10.56 2.63 -2.75
C MET A 127 -10.03 2.65 -4.18
N LEU A 128 -9.37 1.56 -4.61
CA LEU A 128 -8.79 1.45 -5.96
C LEU A 128 -9.85 1.32 -7.06
N ASN A 129 -11.01 0.74 -6.75
CA ASN A 129 -12.10 0.53 -7.68
C ASN A 129 -13.20 1.61 -7.61
N ASP A 130 -13.06 2.60 -6.71
CA ASP A 130 -14.00 3.71 -6.60
C ASP A 130 -13.95 4.56 -7.87
N SER A 131 -15.04 4.49 -8.65
CA SER A 131 -15.21 5.25 -9.90
C SER A 131 -15.61 6.71 -9.67
N ASP A 132 -16.08 7.06 -8.46
CA ASP A 132 -16.58 8.41 -8.15
C ASP A 132 -15.43 9.43 -7.99
N ARG A 133 -14.20 8.95 -7.96
CA ARG A 133 -13.01 9.80 -7.79
C ARG A 133 -12.40 10.33 -9.08
N ASP A 134 -13.00 10.06 -10.23
CA ASP A 134 -12.53 10.52 -11.54
C ASP A 134 -11.03 10.33 -11.79
N ILE A 135 -10.42 9.28 -11.21
CA ILE A 135 -9.02 8.93 -11.41
C ILE A 135 -8.93 7.50 -11.93
N VAL A 136 -8.32 7.33 -13.10
CA VAL A 136 -8.13 6.04 -13.75
C VAL A 136 -6.65 5.71 -13.92
N ALA A 137 -6.33 4.43 -13.77
CA ALA A 137 -4.98 3.90 -13.99
C ALA A 137 -5.05 2.46 -14.49
N ASP A 138 -4.12 2.09 -15.35
CA ASP A 138 -3.95 0.70 -15.79
C ASP A 138 -3.34 -0.17 -14.69
N ARG A 139 -2.55 0.43 -13.80
CA ARG A 139 -1.89 -0.25 -12.69
C ARG A 139 -2.47 0.20 -11.36
N LYS A 140 -2.96 -0.77 -10.59
CA LYS A 140 -3.51 -0.61 -9.25
C LYS A 140 -2.65 -1.38 -8.26
N ILE A 141 -2.12 -0.71 -7.25
CA ILE A 141 -1.16 -1.30 -6.31
C ILE A 141 -1.60 -1.02 -4.88
N ILE A 142 -1.52 -2.04 -4.04
CA ILE A 142 -1.60 -1.94 -2.59
C ILE A 142 -0.22 -2.24 -2.03
N ASP A 143 0.33 -1.30 -1.27
CA ASP A 143 1.55 -1.46 -0.48
C ASP A 143 1.15 -1.70 0.97
N VAL A 144 1.35 -2.94 1.48
CA VAL A 144 0.96 -3.33 2.83
C VAL A 144 2.18 -3.47 3.71
N SER A 145 2.30 -2.65 4.75
CA SER A 145 3.32 -2.78 5.80
C SER A 145 2.70 -3.20 7.14
N GLY A 146 3.39 -4.07 7.88
CA GLY A 146 2.97 -4.50 9.21
C GLY A 146 3.99 -5.45 9.85
N ASP A 147 3.87 -5.63 11.18
CA ASP A 147 4.79 -6.41 12.01
C ASP A 147 4.22 -7.76 12.49
N GLY A 148 2.98 -8.07 12.12
CA GLY A 148 2.27 -9.27 12.52
C GLY A 148 1.46 -9.93 11.43
N PRO A 149 1.04 -11.20 11.67
CA PRO A 149 0.11 -11.90 10.80
C PRO A 149 -1.34 -11.42 11.02
N ASN A 150 -2.23 -11.71 10.05
CA ASN A 150 -3.66 -11.41 10.19
C ASN A 150 -4.26 -12.13 11.40
N ASN A 151 -4.90 -11.43 12.31
CA ASN A 151 -5.54 -12.02 13.50
C ASN A 151 -6.99 -11.54 13.73
N ASP A 152 -7.55 -10.80 12.78
CA ASP A 152 -8.92 -10.31 12.81
C ASP A 152 -9.45 -10.12 11.39
N GLY A 153 -10.76 -10.01 11.23
CA GLY A 153 -11.42 -9.74 9.97
C GLY A 153 -11.92 -10.99 9.24
N ILE A 154 -12.19 -10.83 7.96
CA ILE A 154 -12.64 -11.89 7.06
C ILE A 154 -11.47 -12.82 6.68
N SER A 155 -11.78 -13.92 5.99
CA SER A 155 -10.74 -14.83 5.47
C SER A 155 -9.73 -14.08 4.62
N LEU A 156 -8.45 -14.11 5.04
CA LEU A 156 -7.36 -13.48 4.30
C LEU A 156 -7.15 -14.17 2.95
N GLN A 157 -7.27 -15.50 2.88
CA GLN A 157 -7.16 -16.22 1.62
C GLN A 157 -8.22 -15.76 0.62
N HIS A 158 -9.47 -15.58 1.08
CA HIS A 158 -10.55 -15.14 0.21
C HIS A 158 -10.29 -13.72 -0.36
N ILE A 159 -9.89 -12.77 0.48
CA ILE A 159 -9.67 -11.40 0.01
C ILE A 159 -8.39 -11.28 -0.83
N HIS A 160 -7.34 -12.05 -0.51
CA HIS A 160 -6.13 -12.18 -1.33
C HIS A 160 -6.47 -12.56 -2.76
N ASP A 161 -7.24 -13.64 -2.95
CA ASP A 161 -7.63 -14.14 -4.26
C ASP A 161 -8.54 -13.13 -4.99
N THR A 162 -9.55 -12.60 -4.30
CA THR A 162 -10.47 -11.59 -4.86
C THR A 162 -9.71 -10.32 -5.30
N THR A 163 -8.72 -9.87 -4.52
CA THR A 163 -7.91 -8.69 -4.86
C THR A 163 -7.08 -8.94 -6.13
N ALA A 164 -6.46 -10.11 -6.23
CA ALA A 164 -5.70 -10.50 -7.42
C ALA A 164 -6.59 -10.63 -8.67
N ASP A 165 -7.78 -11.21 -8.54
CA ASP A 165 -8.76 -11.36 -9.63
C ASP A 165 -9.28 -10.01 -10.15
N ASN A 166 -9.27 -8.96 -9.31
CA ASN A 166 -9.54 -7.58 -9.71
C ASN A 166 -8.35 -6.89 -10.42
N GLY A 167 -7.27 -7.63 -10.73
CA GLY A 167 -6.08 -7.10 -11.39
C GLY A 167 -5.24 -6.17 -10.51
N ILE A 168 -5.43 -6.20 -9.20
CA ILE A 168 -4.69 -5.40 -8.24
C ILE A 168 -3.42 -6.16 -7.82
N ILE A 169 -2.31 -5.44 -7.74
CA ILE A 169 -1.03 -5.96 -7.26
C ILE A 169 -0.91 -5.64 -5.77
N VAL A 170 -0.66 -6.64 -4.94
CA VAL A 170 -0.39 -6.46 -3.51
C VAL A 170 1.07 -6.74 -3.23
N ASN A 171 1.81 -5.72 -2.82
CA ASN A 171 3.20 -5.83 -2.40
C ASN A 171 3.31 -5.73 -0.89
N GLY A 172 4.22 -6.54 -0.30
CA GLY A 172 4.39 -6.62 1.14
C GLY A 172 5.63 -5.88 1.64
N LEU A 173 5.51 -5.30 2.84
CA LEU A 173 6.64 -4.75 3.60
C LEU A 173 6.57 -5.31 5.05
N PRO A 174 6.82 -6.62 5.25
CA PRO A 174 6.83 -7.20 6.59
C PRO A 174 7.99 -6.62 7.41
N ILE A 175 7.68 -6.18 8.63
CA ILE A 175 8.64 -5.62 9.57
C ILE A 175 8.98 -6.72 10.57
N MET A 176 10.24 -7.15 10.57
CA MET A 176 10.75 -8.26 11.37
C MET A 176 11.87 -7.77 12.31
N ASP A 177 11.54 -6.78 13.14
CA ASP A 177 12.48 -6.25 14.14
C ASP A 177 12.51 -7.18 15.35
N GLU A 178 13.61 -7.92 15.50
CA GLU A 178 13.80 -8.88 16.60
C GLU A 178 13.82 -8.21 17.98
N THR A 179 13.94 -6.90 18.03
CA THR A 179 13.91 -6.12 19.27
C THR A 179 12.52 -5.60 19.62
N ALA A 180 11.57 -5.67 18.67
CA ALA A 180 10.20 -5.23 18.88
C ALA A 180 9.39 -6.24 19.73
N PRO A 181 8.48 -5.76 20.59
CA PRO A 181 7.65 -6.64 21.42
C PRO A 181 6.77 -7.63 20.65
N GLY A 182 6.37 -7.25 19.42
CA GLY A 182 5.50 -8.04 18.56
C GLY A 182 6.24 -8.95 17.55
N TYR A 183 7.54 -9.16 17.70
CA TYR A 183 8.34 -9.91 16.73
C TYR A 183 7.76 -11.27 16.36
N TYR A 184 7.54 -11.48 15.04
CA TYR A 184 7.07 -12.74 14.48
C TYR A 184 8.13 -13.34 13.52
N PRO A 185 8.72 -14.51 13.85
CA PRO A 185 9.93 -15.01 13.20
C PRO A 185 9.79 -15.41 11.74
N ASP A 186 8.62 -15.84 11.28
CA ASP A 186 8.36 -16.29 9.92
C ASP A 186 7.42 -15.34 9.14
N LEU A 187 7.37 -14.06 9.51
CA LEU A 187 6.46 -13.10 8.91
C LEU A 187 6.71 -12.90 7.41
N ASP A 188 7.96 -13.00 6.98
CA ASP A 188 8.33 -12.93 5.57
C ASP A 188 7.72 -14.09 4.76
N LYS A 189 7.69 -15.30 5.32
CA LYS A 189 7.08 -16.46 4.68
C LYS A 189 5.55 -16.35 4.67
N TYR A 190 4.99 -15.80 5.75
CA TYR A 190 3.56 -15.53 5.85
C TYR A 190 3.12 -14.51 4.79
N TYR A 191 3.82 -13.37 4.68
CA TYR A 191 3.53 -12.37 3.66
C TYR A 191 3.67 -12.93 2.24
N ASP A 192 4.71 -13.71 1.97
CA ASP A 192 4.95 -14.33 0.66
C ASP A 192 3.86 -15.33 0.25
N ALA A 193 3.24 -16.00 1.21
CA ALA A 193 2.21 -17.01 0.95
C ALA A 193 0.78 -16.47 1.02
N CYS A 194 0.51 -15.49 1.88
CA CYS A 194 -0.84 -15.10 2.25
C CYS A 194 -1.20 -13.65 1.93
N VAL A 195 -0.22 -12.76 1.70
CA VAL A 195 -0.48 -11.33 1.52
C VAL A 195 -0.15 -10.88 0.11
N VAL A 196 1.03 -11.25 -0.40
CA VAL A 196 1.52 -10.83 -1.71
C VAL A 196 0.70 -11.48 -2.83
N ALA A 197 0.06 -10.66 -3.67
CA ALA A 197 -0.88 -11.11 -4.69
C ALA A 197 -0.74 -10.33 -6.00
N GLY A 198 -1.15 -10.95 -7.10
CA GLY A 198 -1.14 -10.33 -8.43
C GLY A 198 0.16 -10.53 -9.21
N LYS A 199 0.10 -10.19 -10.50
CA LYS A 199 1.22 -10.40 -11.42
C LYS A 199 2.37 -9.44 -11.13
N GLY A 200 3.56 -9.99 -10.86
CA GLY A 200 4.75 -9.18 -10.57
C GLY A 200 4.83 -8.67 -9.13
N ALA A 201 3.92 -9.11 -8.27
CA ALA A 201 3.93 -8.78 -6.86
C ALA A 201 5.20 -9.28 -6.14
N PHE A 202 5.64 -8.55 -5.13
CA PHE A 202 6.85 -8.85 -4.37
C PHE A 202 6.75 -8.36 -2.92
N LEU A 203 7.72 -8.74 -2.10
CA LEU A 203 7.87 -8.20 -0.76
C LEU A 203 9.32 -7.73 -0.52
N ILE A 204 9.46 -6.77 0.39
CA ILE A 204 10.74 -6.34 0.94
C ILE A 204 10.68 -6.48 2.46
N VAL A 205 11.63 -7.20 3.06
CA VAL A 205 11.68 -7.39 4.50
C VAL A 205 12.40 -6.22 5.17
N VAL A 206 11.77 -5.63 6.18
CA VAL A 206 12.39 -4.64 7.07
C VAL A 206 12.86 -5.35 8.33
N LYS A 207 14.15 -5.32 8.63
CA LYS A 207 14.70 -5.97 9.82
C LYS A 207 14.73 -5.09 11.07
N ARG A 208 14.64 -3.79 10.90
CA ARG A 208 14.59 -2.81 11.99
C ARG A 208 13.77 -1.61 11.53
N TYR A 209 12.92 -1.10 12.40
CA TYR A 209 12.07 0.07 12.08
C TYR A 209 12.87 1.27 11.54
N LYS A 210 14.09 1.49 12.02
CA LYS A 210 14.99 2.55 11.52
C LYS A 210 15.39 2.39 10.04
N ASP A 211 15.28 1.20 9.49
CA ASP A 211 15.61 0.90 8.09
C ASP A 211 14.37 1.01 7.18
N PHE A 212 13.19 1.33 7.75
CA PHE A 212 11.90 1.40 7.05
C PHE A 212 11.95 2.33 5.83
N GLY A 213 12.44 3.56 5.98
CA GLY A 213 12.53 4.53 4.89
C GLY A 213 13.38 4.03 3.71
N ILE A 214 14.49 3.29 4.00
CA ILE A 214 15.34 2.70 2.96
C ILE A 214 14.61 1.60 2.20
N ALA A 215 13.89 0.73 2.92
CA ALA A 215 13.10 -0.34 2.33
C ALA A 215 11.93 0.21 1.51
N MET A 216 11.22 1.19 2.03
CA MET A 216 10.10 1.88 1.37
C MET A 216 10.55 2.58 0.09
N ARG A 217 11.70 3.27 0.09
CA ARG A 217 12.26 3.87 -1.11
C ARG A 217 12.48 2.84 -2.22
N ARG A 218 13.13 1.73 -1.90
CA ARG A 218 13.36 0.65 -2.88
C ARG A 218 12.06 0.09 -3.40
N LYS A 219 11.11 -0.12 -2.51
CA LYS A 219 9.81 -0.67 -2.85
C LYS A 219 9.08 0.26 -3.81
N LEU A 220 8.97 1.55 -3.51
CA LEU A 220 8.29 2.53 -4.38
C LEU A 220 8.96 2.67 -5.75
N VAL A 221 10.28 2.68 -5.83
CA VAL A 221 10.99 2.72 -7.12
C VAL A 221 10.62 1.50 -7.97
N LEU A 222 10.57 0.29 -7.39
CA LEU A 222 10.17 -0.93 -8.09
C LEU A 222 8.71 -0.93 -8.52
N GLU A 223 7.82 -0.45 -7.66
CA GLU A 223 6.38 -0.38 -7.90
C GLU A 223 6.02 0.60 -9.02
N ILE A 224 6.67 1.75 -9.03
CA ILE A 224 6.39 2.81 -9.99
C ILE A 224 7.07 2.52 -11.33
N SER A 225 8.31 2.00 -11.31
CA SER A 225 9.07 1.71 -12.52
C SER A 225 8.41 0.61 -13.34
N GLN A 226 8.14 0.88 -14.61
CA GLN A 226 7.66 -0.14 -15.57
C GLN A 226 8.81 -0.95 -16.18
N ASN A 227 10.05 -0.67 -15.80
CA ASN A 227 11.22 -1.18 -16.51
C ASN A 227 11.72 -2.50 -15.91
N GLU A 228 11.47 -3.62 -16.61
CA GLU A 228 11.97 -4.95 -16.22
C GLU A 228 13.50 -4.97 -16.00
N SER A 229 14.26 -4.12 -16.68
CA SER A 229 15.71 -4.02 -16.48
C SER A 229 16.07 -3.38 -15.12
N GLN A 230 15.30 -2.40 -14.65
CA GLN A 230 15.48 -1.81 -13.32
C GLN A 230 15.05 -2.78 -12.21
N ILE A 231 13.99 -3.55 -12.45
CA ILE A 231 13.57 -4.64 -11.56
C ILE A 231 14.69 -5.69 -11.47
N LYS A 232 15.29 -6.12 -12.58
CA LYS A 232 16.41 -7.06 -12.63
C LYS A 232 17.69 -6.48 -12.00
N GLN A 233 17.97 -5.19 -12.19
CA GLN A 233 19.13 -4.51 -11.60
C GLN A 233 18.96 -4.32 -10.09
N ALA A 234 17.75 -3.99 -9.62
CA ALA A 234 17.42 -3.98 -8.20
C ALA A 234 17.51 -5.39 -7.60
N GLN A 235 17.10 -6.43 -8.33
CA GLN A 235 17.31 -7.84 -7.98
C GLN A 235 18.78 -8.22 -7.83
N GLY A 236 19.65 -7.75 -8.73
CA GLY A 236 21.10 -7.99 -8.67
C GLY A 236 21.79 -7.23 -7.52
N ALA A 237 21.36 -6.01 -7.22
CA ALA A 237 21.88 -5.22 -6.10
C ALA A 237 21.51 -5.79 -4.71
N VAL A 238 20.49 -6.66 -4.63
CA VAL A 238 20.04 -7.38 -3.44
C VAL A 238 21.06 -8.40 -2.94
N GLN A 239 21.82 -9.02 -3.83
CA GLN A 239 22.88 -9.96 -3.44
C GLN A 239 24.05 -9.29 -2.72
N ALA A 240 24.17 -7.95 -2.81
CA ALA A 240 25.26 -7.19 -2.20
C ALA A 240 24.89 -6.47 -0.88
N ASN A 241 23.61 -6.52 -0.44
CA ASN A 241 23.16 -5.81 0.78
C ASN A 241 22.15 -6.65 1.58
N PRO A 242 22.34 -6.84 2.91
CA PRO A 242 21.61 -7.82 3.74
C PRO A 242 20.13 -7.50 4.02
N LEU A 243 19.53 -6.52 3.38
CA LEU A 243 18.08 -6.37 3.33
C LEU A 243 17.54 -7.44 2.37
N LEU A 244 16.99 -8.54 2.90
CA LEU A 244 16.42 -9.64 2.13
C LEU A 244 15.25 -9.12 1.27
N ILE A 245 15.49 -8.90 -0.01
CA ILE A 245 14.41 -8.76 -0.99
C ILE A 245 14.10 -10.17 -1.49
N LYS A 246 13.00 -10.74 -1.05
CA LYS A 246 12.39 -11.88 -1.72
C LYS A 246 11.44 -11.32 -2.77
N ILE A 247 11.90 -11.26 -4.03
CA ILE A 247 11.01 -10.98 -5.12
C ILE A 247 10.31 -12.28 -5.45
N ALA A 248 9.02 -12.35 -5.21
CA ALA A 248 8.17 -13.37 -5.78
C ALA A 248 8.13 -13.11 -7.29
N ALA A 249 9.08 -13.72 -8.05
CA ALA A 249 9.15 -13.58 -9.50
C ALA A 249 7.82 -14.06 -10.12
N GLY A 250 7.04 -13.08 -10.60
CA GLY A 250 5.66 -13.24 -10.98
C GLY A 250 5.48 -14.09 -12.22
N ASN A 251 4.67 -15.04 -12.11
CA ASN A 251 3.57 -15.47 -12.97
C ASN A 251 2.59 -16.16 -12.03
N ALA A 252 1.68 -15.39 -11.44
CA ALA A 252 0.66 -15.89 -10.52
C ALA A 252 -0.22 -17.01 -11.13
N SER A 253 -0.26 -17.11 -12.47
CA SER A 253 -1.01 -18.14 -13.18
C SER A 253 -0.27 -19.49 -13.35
N LEU A 254 1.01 -19.63 -12.94
CA LEU A 254 1.82 -20.82 -13.18
C LEU A 254 2.51 -21.41 -11.93
N ARG A 255 2.37 -20.82 -10.76
CA ARG A 255 2.84 -21.40 -9.51
C ARG A 255 1.69 -22.09 -8.78
N PRO A 256 1.90 -23.30 -8.24
CA PRO A 256 0.97 -23.85 -7.29
C PRO A 256 0.84 -22.84 -6.12
N PRO A 257 -0.36 -22.69 -5.53
CA PRO A 257 -0.55 -21.78 -4.41
C PRO A 257 0.48 -22.10 -3.33
N LYS A 258 1.20 -21.09 -2.86
CA LYS A 258 2.10 -21.25 -1.73
C LYS A 258 1.28 -21.58 -0.51
N VAL A 259 1.59 -22.67 0.16
CA VAL A 259 0.89 -23.09 1.36
C VAL A 259 1.69 -22.64 2.57
N TYR A 260 1.15 -21.74 3.36
CA TYR A 260 1.70 -21.44 4.68
C TYR A 260 1.33 -22.56 5.67
N PRO A 261 2.28 -23.12 6.43
CA PRO A 261 1.97 -24.13 7.42
C PRO A 261 0.93 -23.62 8.43
N GLY A 262 -0.24 -24.27 8.49
CA GLY A 262 -1.36 -23.82 9.32
C GLY A 262 -2.44 -23.01 8.60
N GLY A 263 -2.19 -22.57 7.34
CA GLY A 263 -3.11 -21.75 6.54
C GLY A 263 -3.03 -20.27 6.89
N CYS A 264 -3.58 -19.43 6.02
CA CYS A 264 -3.53 -17.96 6.17
C CYS A 264 -4.48 -17.41 7.24
N ASP A 265 -5.50 -18.18 7.62
CA ASP A 265 -6.56 -17.80 8.58
C ASP A 265 -6.45 -18.51 9.93
N LYS A 266 -5.51 -19.46 10.07
CA LYS A 266 -5.35 -20.21 11.31
C LYS A 266 -4.22 -19.64 12.15
N PHE A 267 -4.57 -18.81 13.11
CA PHE A 267 -3.68 -18.49 14.22
C PHE A 267 -3.78 -19.60 15.23
N GLY A 268 -2.83 -20.53 15.20
CA GLY A 268 -2.63 -21.49 16.29
C GLY A 268 -2.52 -20.71 17.59
N GLY A 269 -3.46 -20.96 18.49
CA GLY A 269 -3.70 -20.29 19.75
C GLY A 269 -2.46 -19.78 20.47
N TRP A 270 -2.24 -18.49 20.41
CA TRP A 270 -1.59 -17.76 21.46
C TRP A 270 -2.72 -17.31 22.38
N GLY A 271 -3.02 -18.18 23.37
CA GLY A 271 -3.89 -17.79 24.48
C GLY A 271 -3.22 -16.64 25.22
N PHE A 272 -3.96 -15.57 25.42
CA PHE A 272 -3.73 -14.56 26.44
C PHE A 272 -4.44 -14.99 27.72
#